data_b7c7551e7bdde71a76bad625fdd79541
#
_entry.id   b7c7551e7bdde71a76bad625fdd79541
#
_cell.length_a   1.000
_cell.length_b   1.000
_cell.length_c   1.000
_cell.angle_alpha   90.00
_cell.angle_beta   90.00
_cell.angle_gamma   90.00
#
_symmetry.space_group_name_H-M   'P 1'
#
loop_
_entity.id
_entity.type
_entity.pdbx_description
1 polymer ?
#
loop_
_entity_poly.entity_id
_entity_poly.type
_entity_poly.pdbx_seq_one_letter_code
_entity_poly.pdbx_strand_id
1 'polypeptide(L)'
;MAKRDYYEVLGVDKSASEDEIKKAYRKIAIKYHPDRNPGNKEAEEKFKEAAEAYEVLHDAQKRQQYDQFGFDGPQGGFGGFGGGASMDMNDIFSMFGDIFGGHGGFSGFGGGGFGGGSQKRVYQGGDLRVRVKLTLQEAATGVTKRFKIRKDVTCSACHGTGCEGGAQPETCPECHGSGYVLKTVRSMFGMMQTQAACTKCGGEGTIIKNKCKECGGDGIVKGEELVEINIPAGVDNDMVVTVEGKGNQGKHNGLYGNLQVMVSVEKNDDFERVGQDLYHNLVLDFATATLGGEVEVPTLDGKTKIKIEPGTQPGKQIRLRGKGMPAIKGYGYDRGDIIVNITVFVPTSLTKEEKDLVVKFKECDNFKADNAEKKSLFESFKNLFKK
;
A
#
# COMPACT_ATOMS: atom_id res chain seq x y z
N MET A 1 36.64 -23.66 -18.65
CA MET A 1 37.03 -23.96 -17.26
C MET A 1 36.13 -25.09 -16.77
N ALA A 2 36.64 -26.08 -16.03
CA ALA A 2 35.80 -27.10 -15.45
C ALA A 2 34.84 -26.48 -14.44
N LYS A 3 33.51 -26.73 -14.55
CA LYS A 3 32.53 -26.27 -13.59
C LYS A 3 32.83 -26.90 -12.23
N ARG A 4 32.82 -26.08 -11.16
CA ARG A 4 33.00 -26.55 -9.78
C ARG A 4 31.74 -27.21 -9.28
N ASP A 5 31.87 -28.21 -8.40
CA ASP A 5 30.73 -28.84 -7.74
C ASP A 5 29.87 -27.81 -7.00
N TYR A 6 28.56 -27.86 -7.16
CA TYR A 6 27.63 -26.90 -6.56
C TYR A 6 27.67 -26.89 -5.02
N TYR A 7 27.97 -28.04 -4.41
CA TYR A 7 28.17 -28.10 -2.95
C TYR A 7 29.44 -27.36 -2.52
N GLU A 8 30.51 -27.47 -3.31
CA GLU A 8 31.76 -26.72 -3.08
C GLU A 8 31.57 -25.20 -3.31
N VAL A 9 30.79 -24.82 -4.31
CA VAL A 9 30.48 -23.40 -4.59
C VAL A 9 29.76 -22.75 -3.41
N LEU A 10 28.80 -23.46 -2.79
CA LEU A 10 28.10 -22.96 -1.61
C LEU A 10 28.85 -23.22 -0.30
N GLY A 11 29.92 -24.06 -0.31
CA GLY A 11 30.69 -24.43 0.88
C GLY A 11 29.88 -25.25 1.88
N VAL A 12 29.05 -26.17 1.40
CA VAL A 12 28.20 -27.06 2.22
C VAL A 12 28.50 -28.52 1.91
N ASP A 13 28.18 -29.43 2.83
CA ASP A 13 28.30 -30.87 2.62
C ASP A 13 27.17 -31.39 1.73
N LYS A 14 27.41 -32.54 1.04
CA LYS A 14 26.40 -33.23 0.21
C LYS A 14 25.17 -33.69 1.00
N SER A 15 25.32 -33.83 2.31
CA SER A 15 24.24 -34.17 3.23
C SER A 15 23.49 -32.97 3.81
N ALA A 16 23.87 -31.72 3.44
CA ALA A 16 23.30 -30.50 3.98
C ALA A 16 21.79 -30.40 3.75
N SER A 17 21.10 -29.95 4.77
CA SER A 17 19.66 -29.67 4.72
C SER A 17 19.35 -28.46 3.85
N GLU A 18 18.10 -28.33 3.41
CA GLU A 18 17.63 -27.18 2.61
C GLU A 18 17.86 -25.84 3.32
N ASP A 19 17.67 -25.81 4.65
CA ASP A 19 17.92 -24.62 5.46
C ASP A 19 19.41 -24.24 5.53
N GLU A 20 20.30 -25.22 5.55
CA GLU A 20 21.75 -24.98 5.53
C GLU A 20 22.21 -24.45 4.17
N ILE A 21 21.71 -25.02 3.08
CA ILE A 21 21.94 -24.56 1.71
C ILE A 21 21.48 -23.10 1.57
N LYS A 22 20.29 -22.78 2.05
CA LYS A 22 19.72 -21.42 2.04
C LYS A 22 20.55 -20.43 2.85
N LYS A 23 21.03 -20.84 4.04
CA LYS A 23 21.90 -19.98 4.88
C LYS A 23 23.27 -19.74 4.23
N ALA A 24 23.84 -20.77 3.61
CA ALA A 24 25.13 -20.66 2.92
C ALA A 24 25.02 -19.72 1.71
N TYR A 25 24.00 -19.89 0.89
CA TYR A 25 23.74 -19.00 -0.22
C TYR A 25 23.58 -17.54 0.22
N ARG A 26 22.76 -17.27 1.25
CA ARG A 26 22.58 -15.90 1.77
C ARG A 26 23.88 -15.24 2.20
N LYS A 27 24.79 -15.99 2.84
CA LYS A 27 26.11 -15.45 3.25
C LYS A 27 26.94 -15.05 2.03
N ILE A 28 26.95 -15.89 0.99
CA ILE A 28 27.69 -15.63 -0.26
C ILE A 28 27.07 -14.46 -1.01
N ALA A 29 25.76 -14.44 -1.15
CA ALA A 29 25.02 -13.39 -1.83
C ALA A 29 25.23 -12.00 -1.18
N ILE A 30 25.25 -11.90 0.15
CA ILE A 30 25.54 -10.65 0.86
C ILE A 30 27.00 -10.23 0.69
N LYS A 31 27.94 -11.20 0.67
CA LYS A 31 29.37 -10.93 0.56
C LYS A 31 29.76 -10.43 -0.83
N TYR A 32 29.20 -11.02 -1.88
CA TYR A 32 29.51 -10.73 -3.28
C TYR A 32 28.42 -9.93 -4.00
N HIS A 33 27.54 -9.25 -3.24
CA HIS A 33 26.48 -8.41 -3.80
C HIS A 33 27.06 -7.30 -4.67
N PRO A 34 26.51 -7.02 -5.86
CA PRO A 34 27.04 -5.99 -6.77
C PRO A 34 27.06 -4.60 -6.13
N ASP A 35 26.07 -4.25 -5.29
CA ASP A 35 26.06 -2.94 -4.59
C ASP A 35 27.20 -2.79 -3.58
N ARG A 36 27.71 -3.90 -3.05
CA ARG A 36 28.84 -3.90 -2.13
C ARG A 36 30.20 -4.02 -2.81
N ASN A 37 30.20 -4.53 -4.05
CA ASN A 37 31.40 -4.77 -4.84
C ASN A 37 31.27 -4.17 -6.24
N PRO A 38 30.99 -2.87 -6.40
CA PRO A 38 30.75 -2.26 -7.70
C PRO A 38 31.98 -2.41 -8.61
N GLY A 39 31.76 -2.97 -9.83
CA GLY A 39 32.81 -3.13 -10.84
C GLY A 39 33.79 -4.29 -10.61
N ASN A 40 33.60 -5.12 -9.60
CA ASN A 40 34.46 -6.29 -9.35
C ASN A 40 33.93 -7.54 -10.08
N LYS A 41 34.54 -7.88 -11.23
CA LYS A 41 34.15 -9.02 -12.06
C LYS A 41 34.27 -10.38 -11.34
N GLU A 42 35.25 -10.55 -10.48
CA GLU A 42 35.42 -11.79 -9.71
C GLU A 42 34.28 -11.98 -8.69
N ALA A 43 33.81 -10.90 -8.07
CA ALA A 43 32.66 -10.93 -7.17
C ALA A 43 31.37 -11.26 -7.93
N GLU A 44 31.22 -10.71 -9.13
CA GLU A 44 30.09 -10.97 -10.02
C GLU A 44 30.04 -12.45 -10.46
N GLU A 45 31.19 -13.02 -10.86
CA GLU A 45 31.27 -14.43 -11.24
C GLU A 45 30.90 -15.36 -10.07
N LYS A 46 31.46 -15.10 -8.87
CA LYS A 46 31.15 -15.87 -7.66
C LYS A 46 29.69 -15.75 -7.24
N PHE A 47 29.07 -14.58 -7.45
CA PHE A 47 27.64 -14.40 -7.20
C PHE A 47 26.80 -15.22 -8.16
N LYS A 48 27.14 -15.22 -9.47
CA LYS A 48 26.44 -16.01 -10.50
C LYS A 48 26.57 -17.52 -10.25
N GLU A 49 27.77 -17.98 -9.94
CA GLU A 49 28.01 -19.40 -9.60
C GLU A 49 27.21 -19.83 -8.37
N ALA A 50 27.15 -18.98 -7.34
CA ALA A 50 26.40 -19.28 -6.13
C ALA A 50 24.88 -19.28 -6.38
N ALA A 51 24.38 -18.43 -7.27
CA ALA A 51 22.95 -18.39 -7.65
C ALA A 51 22.57 -19.66 -8.44
N GLU A 52 23.40 -20.08 -9.40
CA GLU A 52 23.20 -21.32 -10.17
C GLU A 52 23.22 -22.54 -9.25
N ALA A 53 24.18 -22.62 -8.32
CA ALA A 53 24.28 -23.69 -7.34
C ALA A 53 23.04 -23.76 -6.43
N TYR A 54 22.54 -22.62 -5.96
CA TYR A 54 21.35 -22.57 -5.12
C TYR A 54 20.10 -23.00 -5.87
N GLU A 55 19.93 -22.59 -7.13
CA GLU A 55 18.78 -22.96 -7.95
C GLU A 55 18.67 -24.49 -8.11
N VAL A 56 19.80 -25.17 -8.24
CA VAL A 56 19.82 -26.65 -8.41
C VAL A 56 19.65 -27.35 -7.06
N LEU A 57 20.33 -26.91 -6.01
CA LEU A 57 20.38 -27.61 -4.72
C LEU A 57 19.20 -27.34 -3.80
N HIS A 58 18.47 -26.25 -4.03
CA HIS A 58 17.28 -25.88 -3.25
C HIS A 58 16.06 -26.75 -3.60
N ASP A 59 15.92 -27.16 -4.86
CA ASP A 59 14.81 -27.99 -5.31
C ASP A 59 15.17 -29.48 -5.16
N ALA A 60 14.36 -30.23 -4.41
CA ALA A 60 14.61 -31.64 -4.12
C ALA A 60 14.72 -32.51 -5.38
N GLN A 61 13.96 -32.19 -6.43
CA GLN A 61 14.00 -32.95 -7.68
C GLN A 61 15.25 -32.62 -8.50
N LYS A 62 15.60 -31.33 -8.62
CA LYS A 62 16.81 -30.91 -9.32
C LYS A 62 18.06 -31.39 -8.60
N ARG A 63 18.07 -31.33 -7.27
CA ARG A 63 19.16 -31.84 -6.43
C ARG A 63 19.37 -33.34 -6.65
N GLN A 64 18.29 -34.11 -6.61
CA GLN A 64 18.36 -35.56 -6.86
C GLN A 64 18.88 -35.91 -8.27
N GLN A 65 18.49 -35.14 -9.29
CA GLN A 65 19.01 -35.28 -10.64
C GLN A 65 20.48 -34.89 -10.73
N TYR A 66 20.89 -33.82 -10.07
CA TYR A 66 22.28 -33.40 -10.00
C TYR A 66 23.17 -34.42 -9.26
N ASP A 67 22.67 -35.00 -8.18
CA ASP A 67 23.37 -36.03 -7.40
C ASP A 67 23.55 -37.33 -8.18
N GLN A 68 22.62 -37.67 -9.10
CA GLN A 68 22.68 -38.87 -9.93
C GLN A 68 23.50 -38.71 -11.22
N PHE A 69 23.40 -37.58 -11.88
CA PHE A 69 23.92 -37.37 -13.24
C PHE A 69 24.96 -36.26 -13.34
N GLY A 70 25.25 -35.55 -12.26
CA GLY A 70 26.15 -34.38 -12.27
C GLY A 70 25.69 -33.28 -13.23
N PHE A 71 26.64 -32.69 -13.93
CA PHE A 71 26.38 -31.68 -14.94
C PHE A 71 25.86 -32.22 -16.28
N ASP A 72 25.93 -33.50 -16.52
CA ASP A 72 25.59 -34.18 -17.79
C ASP A 72 24.19 -34.83 -17.79
N GLY A 73 23.22 -34.27 -17.08
CA GLY A 73 21.86 -34.80 -16.98
C GLY A 73 21.14 -35.02 -18.32
N PRO A 74 20.10 -35.91 -18.38
CA PRO A 74 19.53 -36.51 -19.64
C PRO A 74 18.79 -35.49 -20.55
N GLN A 75 18.73 -34.23 -20.25
CA GLN A 75 18.14 -33.18 -21.11
C GLN A 75 19.15 -32.12 -21.55
N GLY A 76 20.38 -32.53 -21.88
CA GLY A 76 21.35 -31.60 -22.51
C GLY A 76 21.85 -30.52 -21.61
N GLY A 77 22.40 -30.92 -20.45
CA GLY A 77 23.13 -30.04 -19.55
C GLY A 77 22.22 -29.11 -18.71
N PHE A 78 22.36 -29.19 -17.40
CA PHE A 78 21.84 -28.17 -16.45
C PHE A 78 22.37 -26.74 -16.72
N GLY A 79 22.99 -26.55 -17.89
CA GLY A 79 23.57 -25.30 -18.40
C GLY A 79 22.68 -24.56 -19.40
N GLY A 80 21.37 -24.66 -19.34
CA GLY A 80 20.45 -23.94 -20.19
C GLY A 80 20.46 -22.41 -20.01
N PHE A 81 21.24 -21.89 -19.10
CA PHE A 81 21.49 -20.45 -18.91
C PHE A 81 22.74 -19.93 -19.64
N GLY A 82 23.48 -20.83 -20.33
CA GLY A 82 24.74 -20.51 -21.03
C GLY A 82 24.66 -20.47 -22.54
N GLY A 83 23.49 -20.43 -23.14
CA GLY A 83 23.31 -20.38 -24.59
C GLY A 83 23.06 -18.98 -25.12
N GLY A 84 24.11 -18.19 -25.36
CA GLY A 84 24.21 -17.23 -26.48
C GLY A 84 23.27 -16.03 -26.54
N ALA A 85 22.61 -15.61 -25.48
CA ALA A 85 22.01 -14.29 -25.37
C ALA A 85 22.57 -13.59 -24.14
N SER A 86 23.20 -12.45 -24.33
CA SER A 86 23.64 -11.57 -23.24
C SER A 86 22.41 -11.07 -22.48
N MET A 87 21.94 -11.86 -21.50
CA MET A 87 20.99 -11.36 -20.52
C MET A 87 21.71 -10.36 -19.65
N ASP A 88 21.18 -9.14 -19.64
CA ASP A 88 21.69 -8.05 -18.84
C ASP A 88 21.49 -8.37 -17.34
N MET A 89 22.43 -7.94 -16.51
CA MET A 89 22.41 -8.12 -15.05
C MET A 89 21.10 -7.66 -14.42
N ASN A 90 20.44 -6.68 -15.04
CA ASN A 90 19.14 -6.15 -14.64
C ASN A 90 18.00 -7.16 -14.80
N ASP A 91 18.04 -8.02 -15.82
CA ASP A 91 17.01 -9.02 -16.07
C ASP A 91 17.09 -10.16 -15.07
N ILE A 92 18.32 -10.55 -14.68
CA ILE A 92 18.55 -11.53 -13.61
C ILE A 92 18.13 -10.95 -12.27
N PHE A 93 18.36 -9.65 -12.03
CA PHE A 93 18.01 -8.96 -10.80
C PHE A 93 16.49 -8.73 -10.65
N SER A 94 15.77 -8.43 -11.74
CA SER A 94 14.31 -8.30 -11.73
C SER A 94 13.63 -9.65 -11.46
N MET A 95 14.14 -10.72 -12.04
CA MET A 95 13.63 -12.08 -11.81
C MET A 95 13.89 -12.56 -10.37
N PHE A 96 14.99 -12.11 -9.75
CA PHE A 96 15.32 -12.37 -8.36
C PHE A 96 14.60 -11.42 -7.38
N GLY A 97 14.34 -10.16 -7.77
CA GLY A 97 13.59 -9.19 -6.99
C GLY A 97 12.15 -9.64 -6.73
N ASP A 98 11.51 -10.25 -7.70
CA ASP A 98 10.15 -10.82 -7.57
C ASP A 98 10.12 -12.07 -6.68
N ILE A 99 11.22 -12.82 -6.59
CA ILE A 99 11.31 -14.03 -5.75
C ILE A 99 11.69 -13.72 -4.30
N PHE A 100 12.50 -12.67 -4.07
CA PHE A 100 13.08 -12.37 -2.74
C PHE A 100 12.63 -11.07 -2.10
N GLY A 101 12.05 -10.13 -2.85
CA GLY A 101 11.71 -8.77 -2.37
C GLY A 101 10.30 -8.58 -1.84
N GLY A 102 9.43 -9.56 -1.93
CA GLY A 102 8.01 -9.44 -1.56
C GLY A 102 7.60 -10.44 -0.48
N HIS A 103 7.24 -9.92 0.66
CA HIS A 103 6.57 -10.62 1.76
C HIS A 103 5.31 -11.35 1.24
N GLY A 104 5.35 -12.69 1.18
CA GLY A 104 4.16 -13.53 1.13
C GLY A 104 3.51 -13.73 -0.24
N GLY A 105 4.04 -14.63 -1.06
CA GLY A 105 3.35 -14.98 -2.31
C GLY A 105 4.01 -16.06 -3.15
N PHE A 106 4.66 -17.05 -2.55
CA PHE A 106 5.10 -18.24 -3.27
C PHE A 106 3.92 -19.22 -3.44
N SER A 107 2.97 -18.86 -4.29
CA SER A 107 1.89 -19.76 -4.69
C SER A 107 1.50 -19.57 -6.17
N GLY A 108 2.46 -19.62 -7.09
CA GLY A 108 2.11 -19.39 -8.49
C GLY A 108 3.00 -19.99 -9.57
N PHE A 109 4.12 -20.61 -9.23
CA PHE A 109 5.01 -21.15 -10.28
C PHE A 109 5.42 -22.61 -10.10
N GLY A 110 4.56 -23.39 -9.51
CA GLY A 110 4.76 -24.84 -9.37
C GLY A 110 3.55 -25.61 -9.86
N GLY A 111 3.49 -25.95 -11.12
CA GLY A 111 2.44 -26.86 -11.56
C GLY A 111 2.02 -26.71 -13.02
N GLY A 112 2.94 -26.82 -13.95
CA GLY A 112 2.62 -27.17 -15.33
C GLY A 112 2.07 -28.59 -15.42
N GLY A 113 0.94 -28.85 -14.73
CA GLY A 113 0.13 -30.05 -14.94
C GLY A 113 -0.62 -29.89 -16.24
N PHE A 114 -0.30 -30.65 -17.23
CA PHE A 114 -1.10 -30.94 -18.40
C PHE A 114 -2.42 -31.62 -17.97
N GLY A 115 -3.27 -30.88 -17.32
CA GLY A 115 -4.64 -31.23 -17.03
C GLY A 115 -5.54 -30.24 -17.76
N GLY A 116 -6.00 -30.59 -18.96
CA GLY A 116 -6.92 -29.82 -19.78
C GLY A 116 -8.29 -29.69 -19.13
N GLY A 117 -8.39 -28.95 -18.04
CA GLY A 117 -9.63 -28.42 -17.53
C GLY A 117 -9.89 -27.08 -18.24
N SER A 118 -10.95 -27.00 -19.05
CA SER A 118 -11.46 -25.79 -19.65
C SER A 118 -11.73 -24.77 -18.54
N GLN A 119 -10.77 -23.89 -18.22
CA GLN A 119 -11.02 -22.77 -17.30
C GLN A 119 -11.97 -21.79 -17.98
N LYS A 120 -13.22 -21.80 -17.53
CA LYS A 120 -14.20 -20.78 -17.94
C LYS A 120 -13.58 -19.39 -17.68
N ARG A 121 -13.67 -18.52 -18.65
CA ARG A 121 -13.20 -17.13 -18.54
C ARG A 121 -14.02 -16.43 -17.45
N VAL A 122 -13.40 -16.14 -16.32
CA VAL A 122 -14.06 -15.40 -15.23
C VAL A 122 -13.84 -13.91 -15.50
N TYR A 123 -14.94 -13.17 -15.65
CA TYR A 123 -14.89 -11.72 -15.81
C TYR A 123 -14.78 -11.06 -14.44
N GLN A 124 -13.76 -10.26 -14.25
CA GLN A 124 -13.63 -9.42 -13.06
C GLN A 124 -14.25 -8.05 -13.34
N GLY A 125 -15.09 -7.58 -12.45
CA GLY A 125 -15.65 -6.23 -12.48
C GLY A 125 -14.59 -5.17 -12.22
N GLY A 126 -14.77 -3.99 -12.77
CA GLY A 126 -13.87 -2.86 -12.54
C GLY A 126 -13.95 -2.35 -11.10
N ASP A 127 -12.82 -1.85 -10.59
CA ASP A 127 -12.77 -1.17 -9.31
C ASP A 127 -13.54 0.16 -9.37
N LEU A 128 -14.12 0.53 -8.22
CA LEU A 128 -14.78 1.82 -8.04
C LEU A 128 -13.99 2.69 -7.09
N ARG A 129 -13.95 4.00 -7.37
CA ARG A 129 -13.33 5.00 -6.50
C ARG A 129 -14.39 5.95 -5.97
N VAL A 130 -14.42 6.10 -4.65
CA VAL A 130 -15.33 7.02 -3.95
C VAL A 130 -14.52 7.88 -3.00
N ARG A 131 -14.79 9.18 -2.98
CA ARG A 131 -14.19 10.09 -2.00
C ARG A 131 -15.14 10.28 -0.83
N VAL A 132 -14.61 10.13 0.39
CA VAL A 132 -15.36 10.29 1.63
C VAL A 132 -14.74 11.41 2.45
N LYS A 133 -15.56 12.37 2.86
CA LYS A 133 -15.16 13.44 3.77
C LYS A 133 -15.36 12.99 5.22
N LEU A 134 -14.36 13.25 6.03
CA LEU A 134 -14.34 12.98 7.47
C LEU A 134 -14.01 14.24 8.24
N THR A 135 -14.63 14.42 9.39
CA THR A 135 -14.16 15.38 10.37
C THR A 135 -12.88 14.87 11.04
N LEU A 136 -12.09 15.77 11.63
CA LEU A 136 -10.87 15.40 12.35
C LEU A 136 -11.16 14.42 13.49
N GLN A 137 -12.31 14.58 14.16
CA GLN A 137 -12.75 13.71 15.25
C GLN A 137 -13.11 12.29 14.74
N GLU A 138 -13.83 12.19 13.61
CA GLU A 138 -14.11 10.90 12.96
C GLU A 138 -12.84 10.20 12.51
N ALA A 139 -11.86 10.96 11.98
CA ALA A 139 -10.57 10.42 11.60
C ALA A 139 -9.76 9.93 12.82
N ALA A 140 -9.93 10.55 14.00
CA ALA A 140 -9.27 10.14 15.22
C ALA A 140 -9.88 8.89 15.87
N THR A 141 -11.22 8.77 15.83
CA THR A 141 -11.93 7.64 16.49
C THR A 141 -12.16 6.46 15.56
N GLY A 142 -12.09 6.68 14.25
CA GLY A 142 -12.61 5.77 13.24
C GLY A 142 -14.14 5.86 13.16
N VAL A 143 -14.68 5.52 12.00
CA VAL A 143 -16.12 5.62 11.77
C VAL A 143 -16.58 4.59 10.74
N THR A 144 -17.78 4.05 10.96
CA THR A 144 -18.48 3.23 9.98
C THR A 144 -19.53 4.10 9.26
N LYS A 145 -19.35 4.30 7.96
CA LYS A 145 -20.29 5.10 7.15
C LYS A 145 -20.99 4.22 6.11
N ARG A 146 -22.27 4.54 5.82
CA ARG A 146 -23.08 3.87 4.81
C ARG A 146 -23.31 4.81 3.64
N PHE A 147 -23.00 4.35 2.44
CA PHE A 147 -23.17 5.12 1.22
C PHE A 147 -23.98 4.36 0.19
N LYS A 148 -24.87 5.05 -0.51
CA LYS A 148 -25.46 4.57 -1.74
C LYS A 148 -24.51 4.80 -2.90
N ILE A 149 -24.06 3.72 -3.51
CA ILE A 149 -23.08 3.76 -4.61
C ILE A 149 -23.77 3.23 -5.87
N ARG A 150 -23.66 4.00 -6.96
CA ARG A 150 -24.07 3.54 -8.30
C ARG A 150 -22.97 2.70 -8.90
N LYS A 151 -23.30 1.44 -9.21
CA LYS A 151 -22.37 0.48 -9.78
C LYS A 151 -23.06 -0.53 -10.67
N ASP A 152 -22.26 -1.33 -11.36
CA ASP A 152 -22.79 -2.50 -12.04
C ASP A 152 -23.13 -3.57 -11.00
N VAL A 153 -24.39 -3.99 -11.01
CA VAL A 153 -24.94 -5.04 -10.14
C VAL A 153 -25.47 -6.19 -10.98
N THR A 154 -25.64 -7.34 -10.37
CA THR A 154 -26.22 -8.50 -11.03
C THR A 154 -27.63 -8.17 -11.53
N CYS A 155 -27.93 -8.46 -12.79
CA CYS A 155 -29.27 -8.27 -13.37
C CYS A 155 -30.29 -9.15 -12.65
N SER A 156 -31.35 -8.55 -12.12
CA SER A 156 -32.42 -9.25 -11.38
C SER A 156 -33.24 -10.18 -12.25
N ALA A 157 -33.44 -9.87 -13.54
CA ALA A 157 -34.23 -10.65 -14.46
C ALA A 157 -33.56 -11.96 -14.91
N CYS A 158 -32.25 -11.99 -15.02
CA CYS A 158 -31.54 -13.19 -15.46
C CYS A 158 -30.58 -13.75 -14.40
N HIS A 159 -30.48 -13.14 -13.24
CA HIS A 159 -29.57 -13.53 -12.15
C HIS A 159 -28.12 -13.70 -12.60
N GLY A 160 -27.68 -12.81 -13.49
CA GLY A 160 -26.29 -12.78 -13.98
C GLY A 160 -25.97 -13.71 -15.15
N THR A 161 -26.90 -14.57 -15.59
CA THR A 161 -26.64 -15.50 -16.72
C THR A 161 -26.60 -14.82 -18.08
N GLY A 162 -27.23 -13.66 -18.23
CA GLY A 162 -27.39 -12.96 -19.51
C GLY A 162 -28.46 -13.57 -20.41
N CYS A 163 -29.07 -14.71 -20.03
CA CYS A 163 -30.13 -15.39 -20.79
C CYS A 163 -31.52 -14.94 -20.35
N GLU A 164 -32.48 -14.92 -21.28
CA GLU A 164 -33.88 -14.60 -20.98
C GLU A 164 -34.47 -15.60 -19.96
N GLY A 165 -35.14 -15.09 -18.94
CA GLY A 165 -35.73 -15.91 -17.87
C GLY A 165 -34.78 -16.64 -16.97
N GLY A 166 -33.47 -16.26 -16.92
CA GLY A 166 -32.50 -16.89 -16.06
C GLY A 166 -32.01 -18.27 -16.56
N ALA A 167 -32.30 -18.62 -17.80
CA ALA A 167 -31.80 -19.86 -18.40
C ALA A 167 -30.26 -19.90 -18.39
N GLN A 168 -29.69 -21.11 -18.42
CA GLN A 168 -28.24 -21.28 -18.53
C GLN A 168 -27.78 -21.10 -19.98
N PRO A 169 -26.64 -20.49 -20.24
CA PRO A 169 -26.02 -20.39 -21.56
C PRO A 169 -25.66 -21.80 -22.08
N GLU A 170 -25.89 -22.01 -23.40
CA GLU A 170 -25.60 -23.31 -24.03
C GLU A 170 -24.11 -23.47 -24.33
N THR A 171 -23.62 -24.69 -24.29
CA THR A 171 -22.24 -25.01 -24.68
C THR A 171 -22.03 -24.69 -26.16
N CYS A 172 -20.95 -24.02 -26.50
CA CYS A 172 -20.62 -23.71 -27.88
C CYS A 172 -20.38 -24.99 -28.69
N PRO A 173 -21.13 -25.21 -29.80
CA PRO A 173 -21.00 -26.43 -30.58
C PRO A 173 -19.70 -26.52 -31.41
N GLU A 174 -18.96 -25.43 -31.55
CA GLU A 174 -17.71 -25.42 -32.32
C GLU A 174 -16.48 -25.77 -31.46
N CYS A 175 -16.41 -25.26 -30.24
CA CYS A 175 -15.29 -25.51 -29.33
C CYS A 175 -15.67 -26.47 -28.18
N HIS A 176 -16.92 -26.94 -28.14
CA HIS A 176 -17.41 -27.89 -27.11
C HIS A 176 -17.12 -27.43 -25.67
N GLY A 177 -17.20 -26.11 -25.43
CA GLY A 177 -17.00 -25.53 -24.10
C GLY A 177 -15.56 -25.11 -23.80
N SER A 178 -14.58 -25.46 -24.63
CA SER A 178 -13.17 -25.10 -24.39
C SER A 178 -12.85 -23.61 -24.55
N GLY A 179 -13.67 -22.88 -25.32
CA GLY A 179 -13.41 -21.48 -25.70
C GLY A 179 -12.33 -21.31 -26.78
N TYR A 180 -11.59 -22.34 -27.10
CA TYR A 180 -10.49 -22.29 -28.08
C TYR A 180 -10.64 -23.35 -29.15
N VAL A 181 -10.12 -23.03 -30.34
CA VAL A 181 -10.03 -23.96 -31.47
C VAL A 181 -8.59 -24.05 -31.93
N LEU A 182 -8.16 -25.26 -32.34
CA LEU A 182 -6.81 -25.44 -32.90
C LEU A 182 -6.82 -24.96 -34.35
N LYS A 183 -5.98 -23.97 -34.65
CA LYS A 183 -5.73 -23.48 -35.99
C LYS A 183 -4.33 -23.89 -36.43
N THR A 184 -4.24 -24.53 -37.62
CA THR A 184 -2.95 -24.83 -38.22
C THR A 184 -2.46 -23.59 -38.99
N VAL A 185 -1.34 -23.03 -38.53
CA VAL A 185 -0.69 -21.88 -39.17
C VAL A 185 0.60 -22.37 -39.85
N ARG A 186 0.80 -21.98 -41.10
CA ARG A 186 2.03 -22.25 -41.84
C ARG A 186 3.10 -21.24 -41.41
N SER A 187 4.13 -21.68 -40.75
CA SER A 187 5.30 -20.88 -40.34
C SER A 187 6.50 -21.19 -41.25
N MET A 188 7.56 -20.40 -41.18
CA MET A 188 8.84 -20.69 -41.86
C MET A 188 9.48 -22.02 -41.46
N PHE A 189 9.06 -22.58 -40.30
CA PHE A 189 9.55 -23.84 -39.74
C PHE A 189 8.57 -25.01 -39.93
N GLY A 190 7.54 -24.88 -40.79
CA GLY A 190 6.55 -25.89 -41.05
C GLY A 190 5.13 -25.54 -40.59
N MET A 191 4.27 -26.57 -40.53
CA MET A 191 2.90 -26.42 -40.02
C MET A 191 2.92 -26.49 -38.49
N MET A 192 2.50 -25.39 -37.83
CA MET A 192 2.30 -25.33 -36.38
C MET A 192 0.82 -25.27 -36.06
N GLN A 193 0.39 -26.06 -35.07
CA GLN A 193 -0.94 -25.93 -34.47
C GLN A 193 -0.88 -24.91 -33.34
N THR A 194 -1.67 -23.83 -33.45
CA THR A 194 -1.81 -22.81 -32.43
C THR A 194 -3.23 -22.79 -31.91
N GLN A 195 -3.39 -22.57 -30.61
CA GLN A 195 -4.70 -22.33 -30.02
C GLN A 195 -5.16 -20.90 -30.34
N ALA A 196 -6.32 -20.77 -30.93
CA ALA A 196 -6.97 -19.47 -31.18
C ALA A 196 -8.32 -19.44 -30.48
N ALA A 197 -8.74 -18.24 -30.04
CA ALA A 197 -10.07 -18.06 -29.47
C ALA A 197 -11.13 -18.50 -30.50
N CYS A 198 -12.12 -19.26 -30.03
CA CYS A 198 -13.23 -19.69 -30.86
C CYS A 198 -14.01 -18.47 -31.38
N THR A 199 -14.12 -18.32 -32.69
CA THR A 199 -14.78 -17.16 -33.31
C THR A 199 -16.28 -17.12 -33.04
N LYS A 200 -16.92 -18.26 -32.83
CA LYS A 200 -18.35 -18.38 -32.61
C LYS A 200 -18.81 -17.93 -31.23
N CYS A 201 -18.04 -18.22 -30.18
CA CYS A 201 -18.34 -17.80 -28.81
C CYS A 201 -17.39 -16.71 -28.29
N GLY A 202 -16.47 -16.21 -29.10
CA GLY A 202 -15.53 -15.16 -28.67
C GLY A 202 -14.54 -15.59 -27.57
N GLY A 203 -14.38 -16.91 -27.38
CA GLY A 203 -13.53 -17.45 -26.31
C GLY A 203 -14.26 -17.81 -25.02
N GLU A 204 -15.59 -17.61 -24.95
CA GLU A 204 -16.37 -17.86 -23.72
C GLU A 204 -16.72 -19.35 -23.49
N GLY A 205 -16.63 -20.17 -24.53
CA GLY A 205 -17.02 -21.58 -24.45
C GLY A 205 -18.54 -21.81 -24.45
N THR A 206 -19.34 -20.77 -24.24
CA THR A 206 -20.81 -20.81 -24.17
C THR A 206 -21.44 -19.79 -25.12
N ILE A 207 -22.71 -20.00 -25.50
CA ILE A 207 -23.47 -19.11 -26.39
C ILE A 207 -24.80 -18.81 -25.75
N ILE A 208 -25.21 -17.54 -25.78
CA ILE A 208 -26.53 -17.05 -25.38
C ILE A 208 -27.40 -16.97 -26.61
N LYS A 209 -28.42 -17.86 -26.74
CA LYS A 209 -29.38 -17.79 -27.83
C LYS A 209 -30.37 -16.67 -27.66
N ASN A 210 -31.02 -16.61 -26.49
CA ASN A 210 -31.98 -15.60 -26.16
C ASN A 210 -31.42 -14.66 -25.11
N LYS A 211 -31.04 -13.45 -25.52
CA LYS A 211 -30.48 -12.44 -24.65
C LYS A 211 -31.53 -11.88 -23.70
N CYS A 212 -31.19 -11.71 -22.45
CA CYS A 212 -32.00 -11.00 -21.48
C CYS A 212 -32.27 -9.57 -21.95
N LYS A 213 -33.56 -9.16 -21.96
CA LYS A 213 -33.97 -7.84 -22.45
C LYS A 213 -33.49 -6.68 -21.57
N GLU A 214 -33.32 -6.92 -20.27
CA GLU A 214 -32.87 -5.87 -19.34
C GLU A 214 -31.37 -5.59 -19.45
N CYS A 215 -30.52 -6.62 -19.50
CA CYS A 215 -29.05 -6.45 -19.53
C CYS A 215 -28.44 -6.63 -20.93
N GLY A 216 -29.23 -6.93 -21.96
CA GLY A 216 -28.74 -7.12 -23.34
C GLY A 216 -27.82 -8.32 -23.53
N GLY A 217 -27.74 -9.23 -22.56
CA GLY A 217 -26.91 -10.41 -22.57
C GLY A 217 -25.70 -10.33 -21.61
N ASP A 218 -25.37 -9.17 -21.06
CA ASP A 218 -24.17 -8.96 -20.21
C ASP A 218 -24.31 -9.56 -18.80
N GLY A 219 -25.54 -9.82 -18.33
CA GLY A 219 -25.81 -10.32 -16.98
C GLY A 219 -25.69 -9.26 -15.88
N ILE A 220 -25.34 -8.02 -16.21
CA ILE A 220 -25.17 -6.90 -15.28
C ILE A 220 -26.00 -5.69 -15.74
N VAL A 221 -26.45 -4.88 -14.77
CA VAL A 221 -27.18 -3.63 -14.99
C VAL A 221 -26.66 -2.54 -14.06
N LYS A 222 -26.87 -1.28 -14.42
CA LYS A 222 -26.58 -0.16 -13.52
C LYS A 222 -27.60 -0.14 -12.39
N GLY A 223 -27.14 -0.26 -11.17
CA GLY A 223 -27.96 -0.23 -9.97
C GLY A 223 -27.34 0.60 -8.86
N GLU A 224 -28.09 0.73 -7.76
CA GLU A 224 -27.60 1.38 -6.54
C GLU A 224 -27.51 0.32 -5.43
N GLU A 225 -26.37 0.25 -4.77
CA GLU A 225 -26.17 -0.62 -3.61
C GLU A 225 -25.76 0.20 -2.40
N LEU A 226 -26.33 -0.14 -1.24
CA LEU A 226 -25.92 0.42 0.03
C LEU A 226 -24.69 -0.34 0.52
N VAL A 227 -23.54 0.34 0.59
CA VAL A 227 -22.30 -0.25 1.06
C VAL A 227 -21.92 0.37 2.40
N GLU A 228 -21.63 -0.49 3.37
CA GLU A 228 -21.09 -0.11 4.66
C GLU A 228 -19.57 -0.17 4.61
N ILE A 229 -18.93 0.93 5.02
CA ILE A 229 -17.49 1.10 4.95
C ILE A 229 -16.98 1.41 6.34
N ASN A 230 -16.11 0.56 6.85
CA ASN A 230 -15.43 0.78 8.12
C ASN A 230 -14.07 1.47 7.87
N ILE A 231 -13.97 2.71 8.32
CA ILE A 231 -12.76 3.53 8.20
C ILE A 231 -12.02 3.46 9.54
N PRO A 232 -10.79 2.94 9.57
CA PRO A 232 -10.03 2.81 10.80
C PRO A 232 -9.63 4.18 11.39
N ALA A 233 -9.34 4.21 12.69
CA ALA A 233 -8.79 5.38 13.36
C ALA A 233 -7.39 5.71 12.83
N GLY A 234 -7.03 6.99 12.84
CA GLY A 234 -5.69 7.47 12.46
C GLY A 234 -5.54 7.82 10.99
N VAL A 235 -6.54 7.56 10.14
CA VAL A 235 -6.48 7.86 8.69
C VAL A 235 -6.14 9.33 8.43
N ASP A 236 -5.41 9.57 7.34
CA ASP A 236 -5.00 10.90 6.89
C ASP A 236 -5.59 11.23 5.51
N ASN A 237 -5.39 12.47 5.08
CA ASN A 237 -5.79 12.90 3.73
C ASN A 237 -5.17 12.01 2.66
N ASP A 238 -5.94 11.80 1.59
CA ASP A 238 -5.57 11.05 0.39
C ASP A 238 -5.21 9.58 0.64
N MET A 239 -5.43 9.07 1.85
CA MET A 239 -5.34 7.64 2.13
C MET A 239 -6.47 6.89 1.45
N VAL A 240 -6.15 5.70 0.93
CA VAL A 240 -7.11 4.83 0.25
C VAL A 240 -7.38 3.59 1.09
N VAL A 241 -8.64 3.43 1.48
CA VAL A 241 -9.14 2.22 2.13
C VAL A 241 -9.78 1.34 1.07
N THR A 242 -9.26 0.14 0.87
CA THR A 242 -9.81 -0.82 -0.09
C THR A 242 -10.80 -1.75 0.59
N VAL A 243 -12.02 -1.81 0.05
CA VAL A 243 -13.05 -2.76 0.47
C VAL A 243 -13.23 -3.79 -0.64
N GLU A 244 -12.82 -5.01 -0.35
CA GLU A 244 -12.85 -6.10 -1.33
C GLU A 244 -14.26 -6.51 -1.72
N GLY A 245 -14.46 -6.82 -3.01
CA GLY A 245 -15.73 -7.31 -3.54
C GLY A 245 -16.89 -6.32 -3.50
N LYS A 246 -16.62 -5.01 -3.30
CA LYS A 246 -17.65 -3.95 -3.28
C LYS A 246 -17.61 -3.03 -4.50
N GLY A 247 -16.76 -3.32 -5.48
CA GLY A 247 -16.71 -2.65 -6.78
C GLY A 247 -17.83 -3.07 -7.73
N ASN A 248 -17.61 -2.90 -9.02
CA ASN A 248 -18.55 -3.33 -10.06
C ASN A 248 -18.61 -4.86 -10.16
N GLN A 249 -19.78 -5.37 -10.49
CA GLN A 249 -19.96 -6.80 -10.84
C GLN A 249 -19.30 -7.11 -12.18
N GLY A 250 -18.61 -8.24 -12.28
CA GLY A 250 -18.15 -8.79 -13.55
C GLY A 250 -19.30 -9.41 -14.34
N LYS A 251 -19.21 -9.37 -15.69
CA LYS A 251 -20.21 -9.99 -16.59
C LYS A 251 -20.35 -11.48 -16.32
N HIS A 252 -21.53 -12.02 -16.66
CA HIS A 252 -21.82 -13.47 -16.62
C HIS A 252 -21.50 -14.13 -15.26
N ASN A 253 -21.99 -13.54 -14.16
CA ASN A 253 -21.69 -13.96 -12.78
C ASN A 253 -20.19 -13.96 -12.47
N GLY A 254 -19.44 -13.04 -13.08
CA GLY A 254 -18.04 -12.83 -12.79
C GLY A 254 -17.78 -12.31 -11.36
N LEU A 255 -16.54 -12.10 -11.03
CA LEU A 255 -16.13 -11.61 -9.71
C LEU A 255 -16.40 -10.09 -9.60
N TYR A 256 -16.72 -9.64 -8.41
CA TYR A 256 -16.76 -8.21 -8.10
C TYR A 256 -15.34 -7.62 -8.12
N GLY A 257 -15.21 -6.38 -8.59
CA GLY A 257 -14.04 -5.55 -8.33
C GLY A 257 -14.01 -5.04 -6.89
N ASN A 258 -13.05 -4.19 -6.57
CA ASN A 258 -12.89 -3.59 -5.26
C ASN A 258 -13.46 -2.16 -5.23
N LEU A 259 -13.83 -1.71 -4.04
CA LEU A 259 -14.18 -0.33 -3.78
C LEU A 259 -12.98 0.36 -3.10
N GLN A 260 -12.43 1.35 -3.77
CA GLN A 260 -11.34 2.20 -3.27
C GLN A 260 -11.95 3.48 -2.69
N VAL A 261 -11.85 3.64 -1.39
CA VAL A 261 -12.37 4.78 -0.64
C VAL A 261 -11.24 5.75 -0.37
N MET A 262 -11.23 6.87 -1.07
CA MET A 262 -10.28 7.97 -0.81
C MET A 262 -10.80 8.80 0.35
N VAL A 263 -10.01 8.88 1.42
CA VAL A 263 -10.33 9.70 2.59
C VAL A 263 -9.92 11.14 2.33
N SER A 264 -10.78 12.07 2.71
CA SER A 264 -10.48 13.50 2.72
C SER A 264 -10.90 14.06 4.08
N VAL A 265 -9.94 14.48 4.89
CA VAL A 265 -10.22 15.08 6.20
C VAL A 265 -10.52 16.54 6.02
N GLU A 266 -11.64 17.01 6.59
CA GLU A 266 -12.03 18.42 6.55
C GLU A 266 -11.09 19.25 7.42
N LYS A 267 -10.85 20.50 7.00
CA LYS A 267 -10.08 21.44 7.81
C LYS A 267 -10.80 21.68 9.13
N ASN A 268 -10.04 21.69 10.20
CA ASN A 268 -10.52 22.00 11.53
C ASN A 268 -10.01 23.40 11.91
N ASP A 269 -10.87 24.21 12.53
CA ASP A 269 -10.53 25.60 12.91
C ASP A 269 -9.64 25.66 14.16
N ASP A 270 -9.73 24.63 15.00
CA ASP A 270 -8.97 24.58 16.26
C ASP A 270 -7.61 23.90 16.11
N PHE A 271 -7.47 22.99 15.13
CA PHE A 271 -6.29 22.16 15.01
C PHE A 271 -5.74 22.10 13.59
N GLU A 272 -4.42 22.21 13.49
CA GLU A 272 -3.66 21.88 12.29
C GLU A 272 -2.94 20.54 12.53
N ARG A 273 -3.18 19.56 11.66
CA ARG A 273 -2.58 18.23 11.76
C ARG A 273 -1.25 18.16 11.00
N VAL A 274 -0.21 17.67 11.66
CA VAL A 274 1.08 17.34 11.05
C VAL A 274 1.47 15.91 11.47
N GLY A 275 1.22 14.95 10.60
CA GLY A 275 1.39 13.53 10.90
C GLY A 275 0.44 13.06 12.01
N GLN A 276 0.98 12.65 13.15
CA GLN A 276 0.20 12.25 14.34
C GLN A 276 -0.01 13.39 15.32
N ASP A 277 0.79 14.47 15.23
CA ASP A 277 0.69 15.61 16.13
C ASP A 277 -0.35 16.63 15.65
N LEU A 278 -0.99 17.29 16.61
CA LEU A 278 -1.95 18.37 16.39
C LEU A 278 -1.41 19.65 16.94
N TYR A 279 -1.45 20.69 16.14
CA TYR A 279 -1.06 22.03 16.55
C TYR A 279 -2.31 22.85 16.84
N HIS A 280 -2.33 23.49 18.01
CA HIS A 280 -3.38 24.39 18.44
C HIS A 280 -2.78 25.75 18.82
N ASN A 281 -3.35 26.82 18.33
CA ASN A 281 -2.92 28.18 18.69
C ASN A 281 -3.80 28.74 19.79
N LEU A 282 -3.27 28.77 21.01
CA LEU A 282 -3.96 29.31 22.19
C LEU A 282 -3.68 30.78 22.32
N VAL A 283 -4.73 31.59 22.22
CA VAL A 283 -4.65 33.03 22.42
C VAL A 283 -4.95 33.37 23.88
N LEU A 284 -3.94 33.82 24.62
CA LEU A 284 -4.07 34.24 25.99
C LEU A 284 -4.27 35.76 26.06
N ASP A 285 -5.05 36.23 27.04
CA ASP A 285 -5.04 37.63 27.43
C ASP A 285 -3.72 37.97 28.15
N PHE A 286 -3.36 39.25 28.11
CA PHE A 286 -2.12 39.75 28.71
C PHE A 286 -2.05 39.52 30.23
N ALA A 287 -3.19 39.64 30.94
CA ALA A 287 -3.25 39.46 32.39
C ALA A 287 -2.96 38.00 32.77
N THR A 288 -3.58 37.02 32.08
CA THR A 288 -3.33 35.58 32.28
C THR A 288 -1.90 35.21 31.92
N ALA A 289 -1.33 35.77 30.84
CA ALA A 289 0.07 35.49 30.48
C ALA A 289 1.05 36.02 31.55
N THR A 290 0.73 37.15 32.18
CA THR A 290 1.59 37.80 33.19
C THR A 290 1.45 37.18 34.58
N LEU A 291 0.21 36.98 35.05
CA LEU A 291 -0.09 36.50 36.41
C LEU A 291 -0.14 34.98 36.53
N GLY A 292 -0.24 34.29 35.40
CA GLY A 292 -0.52 32.84 35.34
C GLY A 292 -2.00 32.53 35.59
N GLY A 293 -2.38 31.28 35.47
CA GLY A 293 -3.75 30.86 35.69
C GLY A 293 -4.03 29.49 35.06
N GLU A 294 -5.28 29.10 35.10
CA GLU A 294 -5.76 27.89 34.40
C GLU A 294 -6.57 28.28 33.19
N VAL A 295 -6.29 27.66 32.06
CA VAL A 295 -6.98 27.90 30.80
C VAL A 295 -7.46 26.58 30.19
N GLU A 296 -8.65 26.58 29.63
CA GLU A 296 -9.20 25.43 28.92
C GLU A 296 -8.70 25.39 27.48
N VAL A 297 -8.17 24.22 27.08
CA VAL A 297 -7.71 23.94 25.72
C VAL A 297 -8.58 22.82 25.13
N PRO A 298 -9.08 22.99 23.89
CA PRO A 298 -9.79 21.92 23.21
C PRO A 298 -8.85 20.70 22.99
N THR A 299 -9.43 19.51 23.03
CA THR A 299 -8.76 18.25 22.66
C THR A 299 -9.72 17.43 21.83
N LEU A 300 -9.25 16.36 21.19
CA LEU A 300 -10.11 15.45 20.43
C LEU A 300 -11.19 14.78 21.30
N ASP A 301 -10.89 14.58 22.58
CA ASP A 301 -11.78 13.93 23.55
C ASP A 301 -12.65 14.92 24.37
N GLY A 302 -12.55 16.23 24.09
CA GLY A 302 -13.26 17.29 24.82
C GLY A 302 -12.34 18.44 25.18
N LYS A 303 -12.44 18.99 26.40
CA LYS A 303 -11.60 20.11 26.89
C LYS A 303 -10.68 19.64 28.01
N THR A 304 -9.48 20.17 28.05
CA THR A 304 -8.49 19.91 29.13
C THR A 304 -8.03 21.25 29.70
N LYS A 305 -7.93 21.33 31.02
CA LYS A 305 -7.35 22.50 31.70
C LYS A 305 -5.82 22.38 31.73
N ILE A 306 -5.16 23.43 31.35
CA ILE A 306 -3.71 23.58 31.45
C ILE A 306 -3.36 24.74 32.40
N LYS A 307 -2.28 24.56 33.14
CA LYS A 307 -1.74 25.58 34.00
C LYS A 307 -0.76 26.46 33.24
N ILE A 308 -1.00 27.75 33.19
CA ILE A 308 -0.10 28.74 32.62
C ILE A 308 0.74 29.32 33.75
N GLU A 309 2.05 29.30 33.59
CA GLU A 309 3.00 29.86 34.55
C GLU A 309 3.01 31.38 34.43
N PRO A 310 3.21 32.13 35.55
CA PRO A 310 3.41 33.56 35.50
C PRO A 310 4.57 33.95 34.58
N GLY A 311 4.39 35.04 33.80
CA GLY A 311 5.42 35.51 32.87
C GLY A 311 5.58 34.65 31.61
N THR A 312 4.58 33.87 31.23
CA THR A 312 4.60 33.07 30.02
C THR A 312 4.71 33.96 28.79
N GLN A 313 5.77 33.73 27.98
CA GLN A 313 6.08 34.51 26.79
C GLN A 313 5.33 33.99 25.55
N PRO A 314 4.99 34.85 24.57
CA PRO A 314 4.46 34.45 23.28
C PRO A 314 5.44 33.52 22.57
N GLY A 315 4.91 32.52 21.86
CA GLY A 315 5.71 31.48 21.17
C GLY A 315 6.18 30.33 22.07
N LYS A 316 5.88 30.35 23.39
CA LYS A 316 6.09 29.20 24.26
C LYS A 316 5.16 28.07 23.79
N GLN A 317 5.71 26.85 23.66
CA GLN A 317 4.96 25.65 23.30
C GLN A 317 4.73 24.77 24.51
N ILE A 318 3.49 24.31 24.69
CA ILE A 318 3.12 23.33 25.71
C ILE A 318 2.71 22.05 25.01
N ARG A 319 3.34 20.93 25.38
CA ARG A 319 3.07 19.62 24.78
C ARG A 319 2.13 18.82 25.69
N LEU A 320 0.97 18.47 25.18
CA LEU A 320 0.01 17.57 25.82
C LEU A 320 0.22 16.14 25.26
N ARG A 321 0.95 15.35 25.98
CA ARG A 321 1.38 14.02 25.54
C ARG A 321 0.20 13.05 25.36
N GLY A 322 0.21 12.29 24.28
CA GLY A 322 -0.77 11.26 23.97
C GLY A 322 -2.19 11.79 23.71
N LYS A 323 -2.35 13.08 23.39
CA LYS A 323 -3.65 13.71 23.09
C LYS A 323 -3.86 13.98 21.60
N GLY A 324 -2.86 13.72 20.76
CA GLY A 324 -2.93 13.87 19.31
C GLY A 324 -3.68 12.76 18.59
N MET A 325 -3.39 12.58 17.31
CA MET A 325 -4.01 11.55 16.46
C MET A 325 -3.47 10.15 16.83
N PRO A 326 -4.31 9.11 16.83
CA PRO A 326 -3.84 7.75 17.00
C PRO A 326 -3.06 7.30 15.76
N ALA A 327 -2.15 6.34 15.95
CA ALA A 327 -1.55 5.61 14.86
C ALA A 327 -2.59 4.73 14.16
N ILE A 328 -2.43 4.52 12.85
CA ILE A 328 -3.21 3.51 12.14
C ILE A 328 -2.81 2.13 12.66
N LYS A 329 -3.79 1.30 12.96
CA LYS A 329 -3.57 -0.07 13.44
C LYS A 329 -2.63 -0.84 12.50
N GLY A 330 -1.47 -1.26 13.03
CA GLY A 330 -0.42 -1.95 12.26
C GLY A 330 0.71 -1.04 11.74
N TYR A 331 0.61 0.29 11.86
CA TYR A 331 1.63 1.24 11.37
C TYR A 331 2.21 2.16 12.45
N GLY A 332 2.04 1.84 13.73
CA GLY A 332 2.57 2.60 14.86
C GLY A 332 1.98 2.11 16.18
N TYR A 333 2.58 2.55 17.30
CA TYR A 333 2.22 2.02 18.62
C TYR A 333 1.55 3.05 19.52
N ASP A 334 1.72 4.36 19.25
CA ASP A 334 1.29 5.40 20.17
C ASP A 334 0.44 6.48 19.49
N ARG A 335 -0.25 7.22 20.31
CA ARG A 335 -0.94 8.46 19.96
C ARG A 335 0.07 9.59 19.88
N GLY A 336 -0.07 10.48 18.90
CA GLY A 336 0.68 11.73 18.83
C GLY A 336 0.32 12.69 19.99
N ASP A 337 0.88 13.87 19.97
CA ASP A 337 0.72 14.88 20.99
C ASP A 337 -0.10 16.07 20.46
N ILE A 338 -0.68 16.88 21.36
CA ILE A 338 -1.16 18.22 21.02
C ILE A 338 -0.07 19.20 21.41
N ILE A 339 0.38 20.00 20.45
CA ILE A 339 1.35 21.06 20.64
C ILE A 339 0.57 22.38 20.68
N VAL A 340 0.43 22.93 21.88
CA VAL A 340 -0.26 24.19 22.13
C VAL A 340 0.75 25.32 21.98
N ASN A 341 0.58 26.15 20.96
CA ASN A 341 1.39 27.34 20.73
C ASN A 341 0.73 28.55 21.37
N ILE A 342 1.43 29.22 22.26
CA ILE A 342 0.88 30.38 23.01
C ILE A 342 1.08 31.66 22.23
N THR A 343 -0.01 32.36 22.00
CA THR A 343 -0.04 33.73 21.46
C THR A 343 -0.67 34.66 22.50
N VAL A 344 -0.13 35.83 22.68
CA VAL A 344 -0.71 36.85 23.62
C VAL A 344 -1.48 37.87 22.82
N PHE A 345 -2.74 38.06 23.20
CA PHE A 345 -3.61 39.03 22.60
C PHE A 345 -3.27 40.45 23.13
N VAL A 346 -3.01 41.36 22.22
CA VAL A 346 -2.85 42.79 22.53
C VAL A 346 -4.08 43.53 22.00
N PRO A 347 -4.85 44.24 22.87
CA PRO A 347 -6.05 44.93 22.45
C PRO A 347 -5.72 46.06 21.49
N THR A 348 -6.49 46.22 20.42
CA THR A 348 -6.33 47.25 19.39
C THR A 348 -7.08 48.54 19.74
N SER A 349 -8.09 48.49 20.63
CA SER A 349 -8.88 49.64 21.10
C SER A 349 -8.97 49.58 22.61
N LEU A 350 -8.82 50.75 23.26
CA LEU A 350 -8.87 50.89 24.71
C LEU A 350 -9.78 52.06 25.07
N THR A 351 -10.51 51.91 26.15
CA THR A 351 -11.22 53.01 26.80
C THR A 351 -10.25 53.99 27.43
N LYS A 352 -10.74 55.13 27.88
CA LYS A 352 -9.89 56.15 28.53
C LYS A 352 -9.27 55.62 29.83
N GLU A 353 -10.06 54.90 30.63
CA GLU A 353 -9.61 54.31 31.91
C GLU A 353 -8.55 53.22 31.70
N GLU A 354 -8.74 52.37 30.70
CA GLU A 354 -7.77 51.32 30.35
C GLU A 354 -6.45 51.93 29.85
N LYS A 355 -6.50 53.01 29.05
CA LYS A 355 -5.30 53.74 28.62
C LYS A 355 -4.50 54.29 29.81
N ASP A 356 -5.18 54.86 30.79
CA ASP A 356 -4.53 55.42 31.98
C ASP A 356 -3.86 54.30 32.81
N LEU A 357 -4.44 53.10 32.86
CA LEU A 357 -3.82 51.94 33.50
C LEU A 357 -2.58 51.45 32.73
N VAL A 358 -2.67 51.33 31.41
CA VAL A 358 -1.54 50.89 30.56
C VAL A 358 -0.38 51.89 30.59
N VAL A 359 -0.68 53.21 30.69
CA VAL A 359 0.37 54.23 30.86
C VAL A 359 1.14 54.04 32.16
N LYS A 360 0.48 53.66 33.26
CA LYS A 360 1.15 53.35 34.53
C LYS A 360 2.08 52.15 34.38
N PHE A 361 1.70 51.11 33.63
CA PHE A 361 2.60 49.98 33.37
C PHE A 361 3.87 50.40 32.63
N LYS A 362 3.80 51.36 31.71
CA LYS A 362 4.95 51.88 30.97
C LYS A 362 5.99 52.54 31.88
N GLU A 363 5.57 53.05 33.05
CA GLU A 363 6.45 53.67 34.03
C GLU A 363 7.14 52.64 34.94
N CYS A 364 6.60 51.41 35.04
CA CYS A 364 7.15 50.34 35.85
C CYS A 364 8.36 49.71 35.18
N ASP A 365 9.44 49.50 35.92
CA ASP A 365 10.70 48.97 35.36
C ASP A 365 10.56 47.50 34.88
N ASN A 366 9.75 46.69 35.56
CA ASN A 366 9.49 45.29 35.21
C ASN A 366 8.74 45.10 33.86
N PHE A 367 8.17 46.18 33.30
CA PHE A 367 7.51 46.17 31.99
C PHE A 367 8.42 46.66 30.85
N LYS A 368 9.69 46.97 31.16
CA LYS A 368 10.68 47.39 30.16
C LYS A 368 11.59 46.21 29.86
N ALA A 369 11.49 45.61 28.66
CA ALA A 369 12.36 44.53 28.25
C ALA A 369 13.84 44.97 28.21
N ASP A 370 14.70 44.29 28.92
CA ASP A 370 16.13 44.54 28.91
C ASP A 370 16.84 43.92 27.66
N ASN A 371 18.15 44.13 27.52
CA ASN A 371 18.92 43.60 26.37
C ASN A 371 19.16 42.10 26.43
N ALA A 372 19.11 41.48 27.62
CA ALA A 372 19.27 40.05 27.80
C ALA A 372 17.98 39.31 27.39
N GLU A 373 16.84 39.83 27.82
CA GLU A 373 15.52 39.34 27.45
C GLU A 373 15.26 39.43 25.94
N LYS A 374 15.65 40.53 25.30
CA LYS A 374 15.57 40.71 23.83
C LYS A 374 16.36 39.63 23.07
N LYS A 375 17.56 39.27 23.55
CA LYS A 375 18.38 38.22 22.94
C LYS A 375 17.75 36.84 23.10
N SER A 376 17.25 36.53 24.30
CA SER A 376 16.58 35.26 24.60
C SER A 376 15.33 35.05 23.76
N LEU A 377 14.50 36.10 23.63
CA LEU A 377 13.32 36.08 22.76
C LEU A 377 13.68 35.86 21.28
N PHE A 378 14.76 36.51 20.82
CA PHE A 378 15.23 36.34 19.44
C PHE A 378 15.79 34.95 19.17
N GLU A 379 16.47 34.33 20.11
CA GLU A 379 16.93 32.94 19.99
C GLU A 379 15.77 31.93 19.99
N SER A 380 14.75 32.16 20.85
CA SER A 380 13.54 31.34 20.85
C SER A 380 12.79 31.44 19.52
N PHE A 381 12.70 32.63 18.93
CA PHE A 381 12.13 32.84 17.61
C PHE A 381 12.91 32.12 16.51
N LYS A 382 14.24 32.21 16.53
CA LYS A 382 15.10 31.45 15.58
C LYS A 382 14.88 29.93 15.63
N ASN A 383 14.63 29.38 16.81
CA ASN A 383 14.43 27.96 17.00
C ASN A 383 13.08 27.46 16.46
N LEU A 384 12.07 28.31 16.34
CA LEU A 384 10.79 28.02 15.71
C LEU A 384 10.90 27.75 14.18
N PHE A 385 11.93 28.36 13.53
CA PHE A 385 12.16 28.22 12.08
C PHE A 385 13.28 27.25 11.71
N LYS A 386 13.88 26.55 12.68
CA LYS A 386 14.96 25.59 12.46
C LYS A 386 14.48 24.14 12.35
N LYS A 387 13.22 23.90 12.03
CA LYS A 387 12.70 22.54 11.74
C LYS A 387 12.55 22.30 10.25
#